data_a45d64784aa3220becd325599b412456
#
_entry.id   a45d64784aa3220becd325599b412456
#
_cell.length_a   1.000
_cell.length_b   1.000
_cell.length_c   1.000
_cell.angle_alpha   90.00
_cell.angle_beta   90.00
_cell.angle_gamma   90.00
#
_symmetry.space_group_name_H-M   'P 1'
#
loop_
_entity.id
_entity.type
_entity.pdbx_description
1 polymer ?
#
loop_
_entity_poly.entity_id
_entity_poly.type
_entity_poly.pdbx_seq_one_letter_code
_entity_poly.pdbx_strand_id
1 'polypeptide(L)'
;MFRHRIAAWGAFLSLLFVGADYVHGQGGRPDPVALVASQREAMQRLAMMDGVWRGPAWTVLPSGERHNITQTERVGPFLDGSVKLVEGRGYEADGKVSFNAFAVVSYNPQTRAYNLRSYAQGQVGDFPLTPTADGFIWEIPAGAFTIRYTAVIKDGTWREVGDRIMQGKQPVRFFEMNLKRLGNTDWPAAGAVSPK
;
A
#
# COMPACT_ATOMS: atom_id res chain seq x y z
N MET A 1 9.37 -11.93 -84.54
CA MET A 1 8.27 -12.08 -85.55
C MET A 1 7.02 -12.50 -84.79
N PHE A 2 5.92 -11.88 -85.13
CA PHE A 2 4.53 -12.05 -84.72
C PHE A 2 4.07 -11.40 -83.37
N ARG A 3 3.47 -10.29 -83.63
CA ARG A 3 2.46 -9.57 -82.73
C ARG A 3 1.19 -10.42 -82.69
N HIS A 4 0.51 -10.47 -81.54
CA HIS A 4 -0.96 -10.38 -81.54
C HIS A 4 -1.46 -9.66 -80.32
N ARG A 5 -2.19 -8.58 -80.56
CA ARG A 5 -3.08 -7.79 -79.63
C ARG A 5 -4.39 -8.58 -79.49
N ILE A 6 -4.96 -8.64 -78.28
CA ILE A 6 -6.42 -8.71 -78.13
C ILE A 6 -6.83 -7.94 -76.88
N ALA A 7 -7.91 -7.30 -77.05
CA ALA A 7 -8.49 -6.19 -76.34
C ALA A 7 -9.09 -6.47 -74.95
N ALA A 8 -9.26 -5.34 -74.28
CA ALA A 8 -9.98 -5.06 -73.05
C ALA A 8 -11.39 -5.65 -72.95
N TRP A 9 -11.75 -6.03 -71.74
CA TRP A 9 -13.14 -5.87 -71.24
C TRP A 9 -13.05 -5.48 -69.77
N GLY A 10 -13.51 -4.27 -69.47
CA GLY A 10 -13.65 -3.75 -68.12
C GLY A 10 -14.84 -4.38 -67.43
N ALA A 11 -14.64 -4.78 -66.20
CA ALA A 11 -15.73 -4.97 -65.24
C ALA A 11 -15.48 -4.07 -64.05
N PHE A 12 -16.24 -2.99 -63.99
CA PHE A 12 -16.33 -2.12 -62.80
C PHE A 12 -17.06 -2.91 -61.71
N LEU A 13 -16.28 -3.41 -60.75
CA LEU A 13 -16.83 -3.94 -59.48
C LEU A 13 -16.87 -2.80 -58.47
N SER A 14 -18.05 -2.20 -58.29
CA SER A 14 -18.31 -1.21 -57.25
C SER A 14 -18.26 -1.90 -55.90
N LEU A 15 -17.13 -1.83 -55.22
CA LEU A 15 -17.03 -2.19 -53.78
C LEU A 15 -17.74 -1.09 -52.99
N LEU A 16 -18.92 -1.42 -52.52
CA LEU A 16 -19.59 -0.69 -51.42
C LEU A 16 -18.71 -0.88 -50.15
N PHE A 17 -17.94 0.14 -49.83
CA PHE A 17 -17.36 0.27 -48.49
C PHE A 17 -18.50 0.56 -47.52
N VAL A 18 -19.01 -0.48 -46.87
CA VAL A 18 -19.76 -0.30 -45.64
C VAL A 18 -18.73 0.19 -44.61
N GLY A 19 -18.75 1.50 -44.36
CA GLY A 19 -17.99 2.08 -43.27
C GLY A 19 -18.46 1.46 -41.95
N ALA A 20 -17.74 0.53 -41.42
CA ALA A 20 -17.86 0.20 -40.03
C ALA A 20 -17.31 1.39 -39.24
N ASP A 21 -18.21 2.21 -38.71
CA ASP A 21 -17.89 3.20 -37.70
C ASP A 21 -17.32 2.44 -36.52
N TYR A 22 -15.99 2.33 -36.48
CA TYR A 22 -15.29 2.01 -35.25
C TYR A 22 -15.58 3.17 -34.28
N VAL A 23 -16.59 3.01 -33.47
CA VAL A 23 -16.75 3.79 -32.25
C VAL A 23 -15.49 3.50 -31.41
N HIS A 24 -14.46 4.29 -31.61
CA HIS A 24 -13.38 4.43 -30.64
C HIS A 24 -14.05 4.98 -29.40
N GLY A 25 -14.42 4.09 -28.48
CA GLY A 25 -14.65 4.45 -27.11
C GLY A 25 -13.37 5.11 -26.63
N GLN A 26 -13.32 6.44 -26.69
CA GLN A 26 -12.35 7.25 -26.01
C GLN A 26 -12.57 6.97 -24.52
N GLY A 27 -11.95 5.91 -24.00
CA GLY A 27 -11.68 5.78 -22.58
C GLY A 27 -10.83 6.99 -22.22
N GLY A 28 -11.48 8.11 -21.88
CA GLY A 28 -10.81 9.35 -21.52
C GLY A 28 -9.78 9.02 -20.43
N ARG A 29 -8.56 9.54 -20.58
CA ARG A 29 -7.53 9.43 -19.55
C ARG A 29 -8.14 9.89 -18.23
N PRO A 30 -8.06 9.11 -17.15
CA PRO A 30 -8.65 9.51 -15.87
C PRO A 30 -8.16 10.90 -15.46
N ASP A 31 -9.07 11.76 -15.01
CA ASP A 31 -8.74 13.09 -14.54
C ASP A 31 -7.78 13.03 -13.34
N PRO A 32 -6.56 13.57 -13.44
CA PRO A 32 -5.58 13.55 -12.35
C PRO A 32 -6.10 14.21 -11.06
N VAL A 33 -6.91 15.24 -11.17
CA VAL A 33 -7.51 15.95 -10.02
C VAL A 33 -8.46 15.02 -9.27
N ALA A 34 -9.33 14.32 -9.99
CA ALA A 34 -10.26 13.35 -9.41
C ALA A 34 -9.51 12.16 -8.78
N LEU A 35 -8.42 11.67 -9.39
CA LEU A 35 -7.61 10.60 -8.85
C LEU A 35 -6.96 11.01 -7.51
N VAL A 36 -6.35 12.20 -7.44
CA VAL A 36 -5.74 12.72 -6.20
C VAL A 36 -6.80 12.94 -5.12
N ALA A 37 -7.97 13.47 -5.46
CA ALA A 37 -9.08 13.64 -4.51
C ALA A 37 -9.51 12.29 -3.91
N SER A 38 -9.67 11.25 -4.74
CA SER A 38 -9.99 9.89 -4.29
C SER A 38 -8.90 9.29 -3.40
N GLN A 39 -7.62 9.53 -3.69
CA GLN A 39 -6.52 9.09 -2.83
C GLN A 39 -6.56 9.76 -1.46
N ARG A 40 -6.77 11.07 -1.39
CA ARG A 40 -6.92 11.81 -0.14
C ARG A 40 -8.07 11.30 0.71
N GLU A 41 -9.24 11.09 0.10
CA GLU A 41 -10.40 10.52 0.77
C GLU A 41 -10.09 9.13 1.33
N ALA A 42 -9.44 8.26 0.55
CA ALA A 42 -9.03 6.95 1.01
C ALA A 42 -8.07 7.03 2.21
N MET A 43 -7.08 7.93 2.20
CA MET A 43 -6.14 8.11 3.31
C MET A 43 -6.80 8.63 4.58
N GLN A 44 -7.93 9.35 4.52
CA GLN A 44 -8.68 9.77 5.71
C GLN A 44 -9.20 8.58 6.54
N ARG A 45 -9.48 7.45 5.90
CA ARG A 45 -9.85 6.21 6.62
C ARG A 45 -8.74 5.65 7.50
N LEU A 46 -7.52 6.11 7.32
CA LEU A 46 -6.34 5.74 8.10
C LEU A 46 -5.81 6.91 8.95
N ALA A 47 -6.59 7.98 9.11
CA ALA A 47 -6.18 9.17 9.88
C ALA A 47 -5.87 8.86 11.35
N MET A 48 -6.47 7.79 11.92
CA MET A 48 -6.19 7.33 13.26
C MET A 48 -4.72 6.93 13.50
N MET A 49 -3.98 6.59 12.43
CA MET A 49 -2.55 6.26 12.51
C MET A 49 -1.67 7.49 12.78
N ASP A 50 -2.10 8.71 12.38
CA ASP A 50 -1.26 9.90 12.36
C ASP A 50 -0.82 10.30 13.76
N GLY A 51 0.50 10.48 13.92
CA GLY A 51 1.09 10.87 15.17
C GLY A 51 2.41 10.20 15.48
N VAL A 52 2.84 10.35 16.71
CA VAL A 52 4.03 9.70 17.28
C VAL A 52 3.56 8.78 18.40
N TRP A 53 4.04 7.54 18.37
CA TRP A 53 3.60 6.48 19.24
C TRP A 53 4.79 5.77 19.89
N ARG A 54 4.64 5.24 21.10
CA ARG A 54 5.66 4.45 21.79
C ARG A 54 5.02 3.50 22.79
N GLY A 55 5.60 2.31 22.93
CA GLY A 55 5.19 1.35 23.94
C GLY A 55 5.92 0.03 23.83
N PRO A 56 5.56 -0.94 24.69
CA PRO A 56 6.16 -2.26 24.66
C PRO A 56 5.70 -3.04 23.43
N ALA A 57 6.64 -3.85 22.92
CA ALA A 57 6.37 -4.85 21.91
C ALA A 57 7.18 -6.12 22.20
N TRP A 58 6.73 -7.23 21.62
CA TRP A 58 7.47 -8.48 21.66
C TRP A 58 7.31 -9.26 20.37
N THR A 59 8.32 -10.05 20.06
CA THR A 59 8.30 -11.02 18.96
C THR A 59 8.83 -12.36 19.43
N VAL A 60 8.47 -13.43 18.73
CA VAL A 60 9.04 -14.77 18.96
C VAL A 60 10.21 -14.97 18.00
N LEU A 61 11.40 -15.18 18.56
CA LEU A 61 12.62 -15.48 17.81
C LEU A 61 12.55 -16.87 17.15
N PRO A 62 13.45 -17.19 16.20
CA PRO A 62 13.56 -18.54 15.66
C PRO A 62 13.85 -19.61 16.72
N SER A 63 14.48 -19.24 17.86
CA SER A 63 14.67 -20.10 19.01
C SER A 63 13.39 -20.49 19.75
N GLY A 64 12.27 -19.81 19.48
CA GLY A 64 11.01 -19.94 20.20
C GLY A 64 10.90 -19.02 21.43
N GLU A 65 11.95 -18.30 21.78
CA GLU A 65 11.95 -17.36 22.90
C GLU A 65 11.25 -16.06 22.54
N ARG A 66 10.58 -15.46 23.53
CA ARG A 66 10.00 -14.12 23.41
C ARG A 66 11.09 -13.07 23.62
N HIS A 67 11.22 -12.19 22.62
CA HIS A 67 12.11 -11.04 22.67
C HIS A 67 11.29 -9.77 22.87
N ASN A 68 11.59 -8.99 23.91
CA ASN A 68 10.85 -7.78 24.28
C ASN A 68 11.67 -6.56 23.87
N ILE A 69 11.00 -5.57 23.28
CA ILE A 69 11.58 -4.31 22.83
C ILE A 69 10.66 -3.13 23.21
N THR A 70 11.20 -1.93 23.14
CA THR A 70 10.38 -0.72 23.06
C THR A 70 10.18 -0.37 21.59
N GLN A 71 8.92 -0.38 21.14
CA GLN A 71 8.55 0.02 19.77
C GLN A 71 8.14 1.48 19.73
N THR A 72 8.56 2.19 18.68
CA THR A 72 8.07 3.51 18.33
C THR A 72 7.54 3.51 16.90
N GLU A 73 6.48 4.29 16.67
CA GLU A 73 5.95 4.56 15.34
C GLU A 73 5.81 6.08 15.14
N ARG A 74 6.20 6.55 13.97
CA ARG A 74 5.91 7.90 13.49
C ARG A 74 5.14 7.77 12.19
N VAL A 75 3.95 8.35 12.13
CA VAL A 75 3.07 8.27 10.97
C VAL A 75 2.58 9.66 10.59
N GLY A 76 2.64 9.97 9.30
CA GLY A 76 2.16 11.27 8.81
C GLY A 76 1.80 11.26 7.32
N PRO A 77 0.98 12.25 6.92
CA PRO A 77 0.57 12.42 5.52
C PRO A 77 1.70 13.04 4.68
N PHE A 78 1.78 12.62 3.42
CA PHE A 78 2.65 13.20 2.40
C PHE A 78 1.88 13.39 1.08
N LEU A 79 2.46 14.12 0.12
CA LEU A 79 1.83 14.47 -1.15
C LEU A 79 0.42 15.05 -0.94
N ASP A 80 0.33 16.08 -0.07
CA ASP A 80 -0.94 16.73 0.30
C ASP A 80 -1.99 15.74 0.83
N GLY A 81 -1.58 14.68 1.52
CA GLY A 81 -2.46 13.68 2.11
C GLY A 81 -2.89 12.55 1.18
N SER A 82 -2.33 12.42 -0.03
CA SER A 82 -2.65 11.32 -0.94
C SER A 82 -1.87 10.03 -0.66
N VAL A 83 -0.83 10.10 0.18
CA VAL A 83 -0.10 8.94 0.71
C VAL A 83 0.18 9.14 2.20
N LYS A 84 0.55 8.07 2.88
CA LYS A 84 0.94 8.08 4.30
C LYS A 84 2.28 7.40 4.47
N LEU A 85 3.18 8.02 5.23
CA LEU A 85 4.47 7.45 5.58
C LEU A 85 4.43 6.89 7.01
N VAL A 86 5.11 5.78 7.21
CA VAL A 86 5.25 5.09 8.50
C VAL A 86 6.72 4.80 8.74
N GLU A 87 7.27 5.24 9.87
CA GLU A 87 8.59 4.84 10.37
C GLU A 87 8.41 4.07 11.67
N GLY A 88 8.85 2.81 11.68
CA GLY A 88 8.84 1.95 12.86
C GLY A 88 10.24 1.66 13.35
N ARG A 89 10.50 1.78 14.67
CA ARG A 89 11.77 1.39 15.29
C ARG A 89 11.56 0.61 16.56
N GLY A 90 12.31 -0.50 16.67
CA GLY A 90 12.40 -1.28 17.90
C GLY A 90 13.72 -1.01 18.62
N TYR A 91 13.66 -0.80 19.92
CA TYR A 91 14.82 -0.52 20.75
C TYR A 91 14.99 -1.59 21.83
N GLU A 92 16.23 -2.04 22.02
CA GLU A 92 16.64 -2.87 23.14
C GLU A 92 16.60 -2.07 24.47
N ALA A 93 16.73 -2.79 25.58
CA ALA A 93 16.77 -2.16 26.91
C ALA A 93 17.93 -1.16 27.08
N ASP A 94 19.03 -1.34 26.35
CA ASP A 94 20.19 -0.44 26.33
C ASP A 94 20.05 0.73 25.35
N GLY A 95 18.89 0.85 24.68
CA GLY A 95 18.57 1.91 23.73
C GLY A 95 19.10 1.67 22.30
N LYS A 96 19.77 0.56 22.03
CA LYS A 96 20.18 0.23 20.66
C LYS A 96 18.98 -0.12 19.79
N VAL A 97 19.02 0.28 18.53
CA VAL A 97 18.03 -0.07 17.53
C VAL A 97 18.25 -1.53 17.11
N SER A 98 17.27 -2.40 17.37
CA SER A 98 17.26 -3.80 16.94
C SER A 98 16.35 -4.05 15.75
N PHE A 99 15.39 -3.16 15.51
CA PHE A 99 14.48 -3.21 14.38
C PHE A 99 14.32 -1.81 13.78
N ASN A 100 14.29 -1.73 12.46
CA ASN A 100 14.06 -0.48 11.74
C ASN A 100 13.27 -0.78 10.46
N ALA A 101 12.18 -0.07 10.27
CA ALA A 101 11.29 -0.20 9.12
C ALA A 101 10.79 1.17 8.65
N PHE A 102 10.53 1.25 7.36
CA PHE A 102 9.87 2.38 6.74
C PHE A 102 8.82 1.86 5.75
N ALA A 103 7.66 2.49 5.71
CA ALA A 103 6.63 2.10 4.75
C ALA A 103 5.91 3.30 4.16
N VAL A 104 5.40 3.10 2.94
CA VAL A 104 4.48 4.01 2.26
C VAL A 104 3.14 3.30 2.11
N VAL A 105 2.09 3.90 2.67
CA VAL A 105 0.72 3.47 2.42
C VAL A 105 0.15 4.33 1.30
N SER A 106 -0.39 3.68 0.28
CA SER A 106 -0.98 4.31 -0.90
C SER A 106 -2.32 3.66 -1.25
N TYR A 107 -3.11 4.37 -2.03
CA TYR A 107 -4.38 3.88 -2.57
C TYR A 107 -4.39 4.00 -4.08
N ASN A 108 -4.80 2.94 -4.77
CA ASN A 108 -5.02 2.95 -6.20
C ASN A 108 -6.52 3.14 -6.50
N PRO A 109 -6.95 4.30 -7.03
CA PRO A 109 -8.37 4.57 -7.32
C PRO A 109 -8.98 3.65 -8.37
N GLN A 110 -8.18 3.14 -9.31
CA GLN A 110 -8.65 2.27 -10.39
C GLN A 110 -9.00 0.88 -9.89
N THR A 111 -8.14 0.29 -9.04
CA THR A 111 -8.37 -1.03 -8.44
C THR A 111 -9.09 -0.97 -7.11
N ARG A 112 -9.27 0.23 -6.54
CA ARG A 112 -9.84 0.50 -5.21
C ARG A 112 -9.12 -0.26 -4.09
N ALA A 113 -7.81 -0.42 -4.23
CA ALA A 113 -6.98 -1.19 -3.31
C ALA A 113 -5.96 -0.31 -2.58
N TYR A 114 -5.76 -0.59 -1.29
CA TYR A 114 -4.65 -0.04 -0.52
C TYR A 114 -3.45 -0.95 -0.65
N ASN A 115 -2.28 -0.34 -0.69
CA ASN A 115 -0.99 -1.02 -0.70
C ASN A 115 -0.08 -0.45 0.40
N LEU A 116 0.61 -1.33 1.10
CA LEU A 116 1.69 -1.00 2.02
C LEU A 116 3.00 -1.46 1.39
N ARG A 117 3.80 -0.51 0.91
CA ARG A 117 5.16 -0.78 0.45
C ARG A 117 6.13 -0.61 1.61
N SER A 118 6.69 -1.72 2.06
CA SER A 118 7.54 -1.76 3.25
C SER A 118 9.00 -2.02 2.91
N TYR A 119 9.88 -1.38 3.68
CA TYR A 119 11.33 -1.53 3.69
C TYR A 119 11.74 -1.85 5.12
N ALA A 120 12.19 -3.06 5.39
CA ALA A 120 12.57 -3.49 6.73
C ALA A 120 13.69 -4.52 6.68
N GLN A 121 14.73 -4.35 7.51
CA GLN A 121 15.80 -5.33 7.69
C GLN A 121 16.41 -5.81 6.36
N GLY A 122 16.61 -4.90 5.39
CA GLY A 122 17.17 -5.21 4.07
C GLY A 122 16.19 -5.86 3.09
N GLN A 123 14.94 -6.04 3.49
CA GLN A 123 13.87 -6.57 2.63
C GLN A 123 12.96 -5.44 2.12
N VAL A 124 12.36 -5.65 0.96
CA VAL A 124 11.33 -4.76 0.39
C VAL A 124 10.17 -5.60 -0.11
N GLY A 125 8.95 -5.12 0.09
CA GLY A 125 7.76 -5.81 -0.40
C GLY A 125 6.56 -4.89 -0.51
N ASP A 126 5.61 -5.29 -1.35
CA ASP A 126 4.30 -4.67 -1.51
C ASP A 126 3.24 -5.61 -0.93
N PHE A 127 2.45 -5.12 0.00
CA PHE A 127 1.51 -5.92 0.76
C PHE A 127 0.10 -5.31 0.71
N PRO A 128 -0.95 -6.12 0.55
CA PRO A 128 -2.31 -5.64 0.64
C PRO A 128 -2.59 -5.11 2.05
N LEU A 129 -3.27 -3.96 2.11
CA LEU A 129 -3.75 -3.37 3.35
C LEU A 129 -5.26 -3.15 3.23
N THR A 130 -6.00 -3.46 4.28
CA THR A 130 -7.44 -3.27 4.36
C THR A 130 -7.79 -2.46 5.60
N PRO A 131 -8.29 -1.22 5.46
CA PRO A 131 -8.80 -0.45 6.59
C PRO A 131 -10.00 -1.14 7.23
N THR A 132 -10.06 -1.13 8.56
CA THR A 132 -11.21 -1.55 9.37
C THR A 132 -11.88 -0.34 10.02
N ALA A 133 -12.92 -0.55 10.82
CA ALA A 133 -13.58 0.54 11.55
C ALA A 133 -12.62 1.27 12.49
N ASP A 134 -11.80 0.54 13.23
CA ASP A 134 -10.92 1.05 14.28
C ASP A 134 -9.42 0.80 14.00
N GLY A 135 -9.03 0.53 12.73
CA GLY A 135 -7.64 0.22 12.42
C GLY A 135 -7.43 -0.31 11.01
N PHE A 136 -6.61 -1.35 10.88
CA PHE A 136 -6.33 -1.97 9.58
C PHE A 136 -5.81 -3.40 9.74
N ILE A 137 -5.83 -4.14 8.63
CA ILE A 137 -5.20 -5.45 8.47
C ILE A 137 -4.23 -5.37 7.30
N TRP A 138 -3.05 -5.98 7.42
CA TRP A 138 -2.15 -6.19 6.30
C TRP A 138 -1.54 -7.58 6.35
N GLU A 139 -1.13 -8.11 5.17
CA GLU A 139 -0.78 -9.51 5.04
C GLU A 139 0.48 -9.70 4.21
N ILE A 140 1.30 -10.68 4.63
CA ILE A 140 2.49 -11.15 3.90
C ILE A 140 2.23 -12.60 3.48
N PRO A 141 2.04 -12.89 2.19
CA PRO A 141 2.04 -14.27 1.70
C PRO A 141 3.43 -14.89 1.89
N ALA A 142 3.51 -16.02 2.61
CA ALA A 142 4.76 -16.70 2.94
C ALA A 142 4.70 -18.20 2.56
N GLY A 143 4.32 -18.50 1.31
CA GLY A 143 4.21 -19.85 0.79
C GLY A 143 3.09 -20.64 1.44
N ALA A 144 3.42 -21.57 2.35
CA ALA A 144 2.44 -22.45 3.00
C ALA A 144 1.61 -21.76 4.10
N PHE A 145 1.91 -20.52 4.45
CA PHE A 145 1.20 -19.75 5.46
C PHE A 145 1.11 -18.27 5.05
N THR A 146 0.21 -17.54 5.70
CA THR A 146 0.12 -16.09 5.61
C THR A 146 0.49 -15.49 6.96
N ILE A 147 1.33 -14.47 6.96
CA ILE A 147 1.52 -13.63 8.13
C ILE A 147 0.46 -12.53 8.04
N ARG A 148 -0.38 -12.42 9.07
CA ARG A 148 -1.39 -11.38 9.16
C ARG A 148 -1.11 -10.49 10.35
N TYR A 149 -1.05 -9.18 10.09
CA TYR A 149 -1.03 -8.17 11.12
C TYR A 149 -2.41 -7.54 11.24
N THR A 150 -2.90 -7.42 12.46
CA THR A 150 -4.18 -6.79 12.77
C THR A 150 -3.96 -5.67 13.77
N ALA A 151 -4.21 -4.45 13.35
CA ALA A 151 -4.10 -3.24 14.16
C ALA A 151 -5.47 -2.75 14.61
N VAL A 152 -5.56 -2.33 15.87
CA VAL A 152 -6.68 -1.56 16.44
C VAL A 152 -6.10 -0.29 17.05
N ILE A 153 -6.61 0.87 16.61
CA ILE A 153 -6.14 2.20 17.05
C ILE A 153 -7.31 2.99 17.57
N LYS A 154 -7.40 3.08 18.88
CA LYS A 154 -8.53 3.70 19.56
C LYS A 154 -8.11 4.32 20.89
N ASP A 155 -8.75 5.42 21.26
CA ASP A 155 -8.56 6.09 22.57
C ASP A 155 -7.09 6.36 22.92
N GLY A 156 -6.29 6.80 21.93
CA GLY A 156 -4.87 7.08 22.12
C GLY A 156 -3.99 5.84 22.30
N THR A 157 -4.50 4.66 21.96
CA THR A 157 -3.78 3.38 22.01
C THR A 157 -3.74 2.75 20.63
N TRP A 158 -2.59 2.20 20.25
CA TRP A 158 -2.41 1.37 19.06
C TRP A 158 -1.95 -0.03 19.51
N ARG A 159 -2.83 -0.99 19.37
CA ARG A 159 -2.50 -2.41 19.55
C ARG A 159 -2.41 -3.08 18.20
N GLU A 160 -1.30 -3.73 17.90
CA GLU A 160 -1.14 -4.54 16.70
C GLU A 160 -0.61 -5.93 17.06
N VAL A 161 -1.16 -6.94 16.41
CA VAL A 161 -0.78 -8.33 16.60
C VAL A 161 -0.41 -8.96 15.27
N GLY A 162 0.63 -9.80 15.29
CA GLY A 162 1.07 -10.60 14.15
C GLY A 162 0.82 -12.09 14.38
N ASP A 163 0.07 -12.70 13.47
CA ASP A 163 -0.28 -14.11 13.53
C ASP A 163 0.19 -14.85 12.26
N ARG A 164 0.73 -16.06 12.43
CA ARG A 164 0.94 -17.01 11.33
C ARG A 164 -0.33 -17.81 11.13
N ILE A 165 -0.89 -17.73 9.94
CA ILE A 165 -2.16 -18.37 9.56
C ILE A 165 -1.87 -19.50 8.59
N MET A 166 -2.16 -20.72 8.98
CA MET A 166 -2.04 -21.94 8.17
C MET A 166 -3.42 -22.54 7.96
N GLN A 167 -3.68 -23.03 6.75
CA GLN A 167 -4.96 -23.66 6.45
C GLN A 167 -5.25 -24.84 7.40
N GLY A 168 -6.45 -24.88 7.98
CA GLY A 168 -6.90 -25.94 8.88
C GLY A 168 -6.23 -25.94 10.26
N LYS A 169 -5.44 -24.91 10.63
CA LYS A 169 -4.82 -24.78 11.95
C LYS A 169 -5.24 -23.49 12.64
N GLN A 170 -5.15 -23.46 13.96
CA GLN A 170 -5.35 -22.25 14.73
C GLN A 170 -4.21 -21.26 14.43
N PRO A 171 -4.50 -19.95 14.32
CA PRO A 171 -3.50 -18.92 14.17
C PRO A 171 -2.46 -18.97 15.34
N VAL A 172 -1.19 -18.79 14.99
CA VAL A 172 -0.11 -18.77 15.98
C VAL A 172 0.45 -17.35 16.09
N ARG A 173 0.21 -16.71 17.23
CA ARG A 173 0.73 -15.37 17.52
C ARG A 173 2.23 -15.41 17.72
N PHE A 174 2.94 -14.51 17.01
CA PHE A 174 4.39 -14.36 17.13
C PHE A 174 4.83 -12.92 17.38
N PHE A 175 3.91 -11.96 17.30
CA PHE A 175 4.21 -10.55 17.52
C PHE A 175 3.02 -9.86 18.19
N GLU A 176 3.32 -8.91 19.08
CA GLU A 176 2.34 -7.95 19.58
C GLU A 176 3.04 -6.67 20.00
N MET A 177 2.45 -5.53 19.69
CA MET A 177 2.81 -4.23 20.24
C MET A 177 1.60 -3.52 20.85
N ASN A 178 1.85 -2.73 21.89
CA ASN A 178 0.86 -1.91 22.59
C ASN A 178 1.43 -0.51 22.79
N LEU A 179 1.08 0.40 21.91
CA LEU A 179 1.63 1.74 21.89
C LEU A 179 0.64 2.75 22.45
N LYS A 180 1.17 3.80 23.10
CA LYS A 180 0.44 4.99 23.49
C LYS A 180 0.82 6.16 22.58
N ARG A 181 -0.16 6.98 22.25
CA ARG A 181 0.06 8.21 21.48
C ARG A 181 0.82 9.21 22.33
N LEU A 182 1.92 9.75 21.81
CA LEU A 182 2.73 10.77 22.47
C LEU A 182 2.36 12.19 22.01
N GLY A 183 1.90 12.32 20.75
CA GLY A 183 1.56 13.61 20.17
C GLY A 183 1.32 13.55 18.68
N ASN A 184 1.21 14.72 18.07
CA ASN A 184 1.12 14.84 16.60
C ASN A 184 2.46 14.54 15.96
N THR A 185 2.42 14.09 14.70
CA THR A 185 3.61 14.00 13.87
C THR A 185 4.07 15.39 13.43
N ASP A 186 5.37 15.56 13.26
CA ASP A 186 5.99 16.73 12.63
C ASP A 186 6.23 16.52 11.12
N TRP A 187 5.76 15.43 10.57
CA TRP A 187 5.90 15.15 9.15
C TRP A 187 4.81 15.80 8.29
N PRO A 188 5.24 16.36 7.13
CA PRO A 188 6.60 16.60 6.65
C PRO A 188 7.22 17.78 7.41
N ALA A 189 8.35 17.55 8.10
CA ALA A 189 9.00 18.53 8.99
C ALA A 189 9.45 19.83 8.27
N ALA A 190 9.87 19.73 7.02
CA ALA A 190 10.40 20.85 6.26
C ALA A 190 9.41 21.49 5.28
N GLY A 191 8.28 20.83 5.02
CA GLY A 191 7.36 21.25 3.95
C GLY A 191 7.98 21.18 2.55
N ALA A 192 7.28 21.71 1.57
CA ALA A 192 7.78 21.80 0.20
C ALA A 192 8.81 22.94 0.04
N VAL A 193 9.78 22.73 -0.85
CA VAL A 193 10.70 23.79 -1.24
C VAL A 193 9.94 24.90 -1.95
N SER A 194 10.19 26.17 -1.55
CA SER A 194 9.56 27.32 -2.17
C SER A 194 9.92 27.42 -3.66
N PRO A 195 8.98 27.80 -4.54
CA PRO A 195 9.27 28.03 -5.96
C PRO A 195 10.02 29.36 -6.21
N LYS A 196 10.28 30.16 -5.18
CA LYS A 196 10.98 31.44 -5.23
C LYS A 196 12.13 31.50 -4.24
#